data_cde5224cca8ec50596700a0bc0e15e97
#
_entry.id   cde5224cca8ec50596700a0bc0e15e97
#
_cell.length_a   1.000
_cell.length_b   1.000
_cell.length_c   1.000
_cell.angle_alpha   90.00
_cell.angle_beta   90.00
_cell.angle_gamma   90.00
#
_symmetry.space_group_name_H-M   'P 1'
#
loop_
_entity.id
_entity.type
_entity.pdbx_description
1 polymer ?
#
loop_
_entity_poly.entity_id
_entity_poly.type
_entity_poly.pdbx_seq_one_letter_code
_entity_poly.pdbx_strand_id
1 'polypeptide(L)'
;MVEETAEFPIDSEVSNSTEADDDDDDFAGDHSPPLDMLVETSGAIYDALTLIGLLEAVDKPGEFEIHTFAYLSCLLHIYDGHPASSWGYSFSAVPPALPFSATLSSTLENLLSMGLLTRSHDESASPTEGSIEVLADSHSAIRLELTAAGKQEQKFLSSLEVMRHREKYLKAAGSTSLVYSVPAVVNSLVYEPQLWQAARTVGARKLLVAISSRPLYDQFEALKDALGRDAHHLSVPATVYVGYLEESARGDFNPSDQTE
;
A
#
# COMPACT_ATOMS: atom_id res chain seq x y z
N MET A 1 7.56 26.62 -58.40
CA MET A 1 7.94 25.48 -59.24
C MET A 1 7.59 24.26 -58.46
N VAL A 2 6.51 23.90 -58.80
CA VAL A 2 5.73 22.72 -59.23
C VAL A 2 5.10 21.99 -58.02
N GLU A 3 3.80 22.24 -57.92
CA GLU A 3 2.80 21.39 -57.30
C GLU A 3 2.74 20.03 -57.99
N GLU A 4 2.55 18.98 -57.25
CA GLU A 4 2.03 17.72 -57.83
C GLU A 4 1.03 17.12 -56.83
N THR A 5 -0.22 17.38 -57.15
CA THR A 5 -1.43 16.77 -56.62
C THR A 5 -1.56 15.36 -57.21
N ALA A 6 -1.70 14.34 -56.38
CA ALA A 6 -2.14 13.02 -56.78
C ALA A 6 -3.53 12.73 -56.21
N GLU A 7 -4.52 12.77 -57.12
CA GLU A 7 -5.87 12.27 -56.93
C GLU A 7 -5.86 10.73 -56.91
N PHE A 8 -6.63 10.14 -55.96
CA PHE A 8 -7.01 8.73 -56.04
C PHE A 8 -8.51 8.58 -56.27
N PRO A 9 -8.91 7.70 -57.17
CA PRO A 9 -10.31 7.52 -57.56
C PRO A 9 -11.08 6.61 -56.60
N ILE A 10 -12.33 6.96 -56.46
CA ILE A 10 -13.42 6.20 -55.85
C ILE A 10 -13.97 5.23 -56.93
N ASP A 11 -14.16 3.99 -56.57
CA ASP A 11 -15.12 3.00 -57.13
C ASP A 11 -14.82 1.66 -56.46
N SER A 12 -15.72 0.82 -56.01
CA SER A 12 -17.12 0.55 -56.35
C SER A 12 -17.71 -0.41 -55.32
N GLU A 13 -18.98 -0.31 -55.13
CA GLU A 13 -19.85 -1.20 -54.40
C GLU A 13 -19.71 -2.68 -54.81
N VAL A 14 -19.61 -3.58 -53.85
CA VAL A 14 -20.12 -4.94 -54.00
C VAL A 14 -20.91 -5.33 -52.74
N SER A 15 -22.21 -5.30 -52.91
CA SER A 15 -23.16 -5.99 -52.03
C SER A 15 -22.94 -7.50 -52.15
N ASN A 16 -22.78 -8.18 -51.05
CA ASN A 16 -23.09 -9.59 -50.94
C ASN A 16 -23.68 -9.91 -49.56
N SER A 17 -25.00 -10.07 -49.60
CA SER A 17 -25.81 -10.73 -48.60
C SER A 17 -25.48 -12.22 -48.59
N THR A 18 -25.08 -12.75 -47.45
CA THR A 18 -25.13 -14.20 -47.20
C THR A 18 -25.51 -14.41 -45.75
N GLU A 19 -26.70 -14.84 -45.61
CA GLU A 19 -27.38 -15.76 -44.71
C GLU A 19 -26.69 -16.12 -43.37
N ALA A 20 -27.54 -16.09 -42.36
CA ALA A 20 -27.40 -16.54 -41.02
C ALA A 20 -26.88 -17.98 -40.92
N ASP A 21 -25.91 -18.17 -40.08
CA ASP A 21 -25.76 -19.39 -39.27
C ASP A 21 -25.65 -18.96 -37.80
N ASP A 22 -26.75 -19.18 -37.08
CA ASP A 22 -26.83 -19.19 -35.61
C ASP A 22 -26.06 -20.42 -35.11
N ASP A 23 -24.77 -20.26 -34.89
CA ASP A 23 -24.02 -21.15 -33.98
C ASP A 23 -23.77 -20.39 -32.67
N ASP A 24 -24.75 -20.53 -31.76
CA ASP A 24 -24.60 -20.30 -30.33
C ASP A 24 -23.54 -21.26 -29.76
N ASP A 25 -22.29 -21.05 -30.09
CA ASP A 25 -21.16 -21.59 -29.32
C ASP A 25 -21.02 -20.73 -28.05
N ASP A 26 -21.73 -21.17 -27.00
CA ASP A 26 -21.48 -20.85 -25.59
C ASP A 26 -20.00 -21.17 -25.28
N PHE A 27 -19.11 -20.29 -25.72
CA PHE A 27 -17.75 -20.21 -25.19
C PHE A 27 -17.86 -19.71 -23.76
N ALA A 28 -18.10 -20.63 -22.83
CA ALA A 28 -17.77 -20.47 -21.43
C ALA A 28 -16.26 -20.21 -21.36
N GLY A 29 -15.89 -18.97 -21.66
CA GLY A 29 -14.51 -18.51 -21.54
C GLY A 29 -14.07 -18.80 -20.12
N ASP A 30 -13.05 -19.62 -20.01
CA ASP A 30 -12.32 -19.85 -18.77
C ASP A 30 -11.78 -18.49 -18.31
N HIS A 31 -12.55 -17.80 -17.46
CA HIS A 31 -12.20 -16.52 -16.85
C HIS A 31 -11.24 -16.71 -15.69
N SER A 32 -10.32 -17.66 -15.79
CA SER A 32 -9.21 -17.73 -14.85
C SER A 32 -8.46 -16.40 -14.88
N PRO A 33 -8.36 -15.68 -13.76
CA PRO A 33 -7.66 -14.41 -13.73
C PRO A 33 -6.20 -14.61 -14.15
N PRO A 34 -5.57 -13.61 -14.79
CA PRO A 34 -4.16 -13.67 -15.16
C PRO A 34 -3.29 -14.05 -13.95
N LEU A 35 -2.27 -14.86 -14.18
CA LEU A 35 -1.40 -15.38 -13.11
C LEU A 35 -0.80 -14.26 -12.26
N ASP A 36 -0.46 -13.13 -12.88
CA ASP A 36 0.07 -11.94 -12.19
C ASP A 36 -0.93 -11.37 -11.19
N MET A 37 -2.21 -11.31 -11.55
CA MET A 37 -3.28 -10.87 -10.66
C MET A 37 -3.47 -11.79 -9.44
N LEU A 38 -3.28 -13.10 -9.62
CA LEU A 38 -3.34 -14.07 -8.52
C LEU A 38 -2.17 -13.89 -7.55
N VAL A 39 -0.98 -13.60 -8.06
CA VAL A 39 0.22 -13.35 -7.24
C VAL A 39 0.08 -12.06 -6.44
N GLU A 40 -0.36 -10.97 -7.06
CA GLU A 40 -0.62 -9.69 -6.40
C GLU A 40 -1.66 -9.84 -5.27
N THR A 41 -2.75 -10.52 -5.56
CA THR A 41 -3.83 -10.75 -4.58
C THR A 41 -3.35 -11.61 -3.41
N SER A 42 -2.57 -12.67 -3.66
CA SER A 42 -2.05 -13.55 -2.61
C SER A 42 -1.13 -12.83 -1.63
N GLY A 43 -0.26 -11.93 -2.15
CA GLY A 43 0.59 -11.09 -1.31
C GLY A 43 -0.22 -10.13 -0.44
N ALA A 44 -1.23 -9.47 -1.01
CA ALA A 44 -2.10 -8.56 -0.28
C ALA A 44 -2.95 -9.26 0.79
N ILE A 45 -3.45 -10.49 0.52
CA ILE A 45 -4.16 -11.32 1.50
C ILE A 45 -3.25 -11.61 2.70
N TYR A 46 -2.03 -12.07 2.43
CA TYR A 46 -1.08 -12.40 3.49
C TYR A 46 -0.71 -11.16 4.32
N ASP A 47 -0.45 -10.04 3.68
CA ASP A 47 -0.09 -8.79 4.34
C ASP A 47 -1.23 -8.29 5.23
N ALA A 48 -2.47 -8.28 4.73
CA ALA A 48 -3.65 -7.86 5.49
C ALA A 48 -3.84 -8.71 6.74
N LEU A 49 -3.88 -10.06 6.60
CA LEU A 49 -4.07 -10.96 7.72
C LEU A 49 -2.92 -10.84 8.75
N THR A 50 -1.68 -10.71 8.27
CA THR A 50 -0.51 -10.62 9.14
C THR A 50 -0.48 -9.29 9.90
N LEU A 51 -0.72 -8.16 9.24
CA LEU A 51 -0.73 -6.85 9.87
C LEU A 51 -1.87 -6.73 10.89
N ILE A 52 -3.08 -7.18 10.54
CA ILE A 52 -4.20 -7.18 11.48
C ILE A 52 -3.82 -8.02 12.73
N GLY A 53 -3.29 -9.22 12.56
CA GLY A 53 -2.90 -10.07 13.68
C GLY A 53 -1.77 -9.50 14.53
N LEU A 54 -0.82 -8.75 13.94
CA LEU A 54 0.25 -8.08 14.68
C LEU A 54 -0.25 -6.85 15.46
N LEU A 55 -1.08 -6.04 14.82
CA LEU A 55 -1.58 -4.80 15.42
C LEU A 55 -2.68 -5.05 16.45
N GLU A 56 -3.56 -6.06 16.25
CA GLU A 56 -4.60 -6.46 17.21
C GLU A 56 -4.05 -6.71 18.61
N ALA A 57 -2.77 -7.08 18.73
CA ALA A 57 -2.12 -7.30 20.01
C ALA A 57 -1.84 -5.98 20.79
N VAL A 58 -1.81 -4.83 20.10
CA VAL A 58 -1.52 -3.51 20.69
C VAL A 58 -2.76 -2.63 20.66
N ASP A 59 -3.37 -2.50 19.49
CA ASP A 59 -4.60 -1.74 19.23
C ASP A 59 -5.27 -2.31 17.98
N LYS A 60 -6.60 -2.42 17.97
CA LYS A 60 -7.33 -2.93 16.83
C LYS A 60 -7.20 -1.95 15.66
N PRO A 61 -6.62 -2.39 14.52
CA PRO A 61 -6.42 -1.49 13.40
C PRO A 61 -7.69 -1.26 12.60
N GLY A 62 -7.85 -0.06 12.04
CA GLY A 62 -8.76 0.21 10.94
C GLY A 62 -8.11 -0.05 9.58
N GLU A 63 -8.87 0.11 8.51
CA GLU A 63 -8.37 -0.05 7.14
C GLU A 63 -7.18 0.88 6.86
N PHE A 64 -7.25 2.08 7.37
CA PHE A 64 -6.26 3.11 7.19
C PHE A 64 -4.89 2.75 7.79
N GLU A 65 -4.89 2.24 8.99
CA GLU A 65 -3.69 1.77 9.68
C GLU A 65 -3.07 0.60 8.91
N ILE A 66 -3.89 -0.32 8.37
CA ILE A 66 -3.39 -1.43 7.56
C ILE A 66 -2.68 -0.93 6.30
N HIS A 67 -3.24 0.04 5.58
CA HIS A 67 -2.57 0.65 4.42
C HIS A 67 -1.23 1.29 4.81
N THR A 68 -1.20 1.98 5.93
CA THR A 68 0.00 2.67 6.42
C THR A 68 1.12 1.70 6.80
N PHE A 69 0.80 0.65 7.55
CA PHE A 69 1.78 -0.36 7.93
C PHE A 69 2.24 -1.23 6.74
N ALA A 70 1.36 -1.50 5.77
CA ALA A 70 1.74 -2.15 4.52
C ALA A 70 2.69 -1.28 3.70
N TYR A 71 2.47 0.04 3.66
CA TYR A 71 3.37 0.99 3.02
C TYR A 71 4.73 1.03 3.71
N LEU A 72 4.77 1.11 5.05
CA LEU A 72 6.00 1.03 5.82
C LEU A 72 6.76 -0.29 5.56
N SER A 73 6.04 -1.41 5.45
CA SER A 73 6.64 -2.71 5.11
C SER A 73 7.30 -2.68 3.73
N CYS A 74 6.65 -2.05 2.75
CA CYS A 74 7.23 -1.85 1.41
C CYS A 74 8.44 -0.91 1.44
N LEU A 75 8.45 0.14 2.26
CA LEU A 75 9.62 0.98 2.47
C LEU A 75 10.81 0.19 3.04
N LEU A 76 10.55 -0.70 4.00
CA LEU A 76 11.59 -1.59 4.57
C LEU A 76 12.11 -2.61 3.55
N HIS A 77 11.25 -3.07 2.64
CA HIS A 77 11.65 -3.93 1.53
C HIS A 77 12.62 -3.19 0.58
N ILE A 78 12.34 -1.90 0.30
CA ILE A 78 13.23 -1.03 -0.48
C ILE A 78 14.54 -0.77 0.29
N TYR A 79 14.45 -0.52 1.60
CA TYR A 79 15.61 -0.37 2.48
C TYR A 79 16.55 -1.57 2.41
N ASP A 80 16.01 -2.78 2.35
CA ASP A 80 16.77 -4.04 2.23
C ASP A 80 17.35 -4.27 0.80
N GLY A 81 17.17 -3.31 -0.13
CA GLY A 81 17.74 -3.31 -1.46
C GLY A 81 16.85 -3.91 -2.56
N HIS A 82 15.60 -4.21 -2.26
CA HIS A 82 14.67 -4.77 -3.24
C HIS A 82 13.90 -3.64 -3.96
N PRO A 83 13.56 -3.80 -5.24
CA PRO A 83 12.76 -2.81 -5.94
C PRO A 83 11.31 -2.81 -5.46
N ALA A 84 10.68 -1.63 -5.39
CA ALA A 84 9.28 -1.50 -4.99
C ALA A 84 8.31 -2.35 -5.85
N SER A 85 8.63 -2.54 -7.14
CA SER A 85 7.84 -3.36 -8.06
C SER A 85 7.76 -4.84 -7.66
N SER A 86 8.72 -5.35 -6.88
CA SER A 86 8.70 -6.73 -6.40
C SER A 86 7.83 -6.92 -5.15
N TRP A 87 7.23 -5.83 -4.61
CA TRP A 87 6.27 -5.92 -3.50
C TRP A 87 4.95 -6.60 -3.91
N GLY A 88 4.60 -6.58 -5.19
CA GLY A 88 3.44 -7.28 -5.76
C GLY A 88 2.19 -6.42 -5.86
N TYR A 89 2.08 -5.28 -5.19
CA TYR A 89 1.02 -4.29 -5.38
C TYR A 89 1.54 -2.86 -5.16
N SER A 90 0.84 -1.90 -5.74
CA SER A 90 1.26 -0.50 -5.75
C SER A 90 0.51 0.34 -4.73
N PHE A 91 1.13 1.48 -4.36
CA PHE A 91 0.55 2.49 -3.51
C PHE A 91 0.34 3.80 -4.27
N SER A 92 -0.67 4.55 -3.87
CA SER A 92 -0.93 5.92 -4.29
C SER A 92 -1.21 6.78 -3.08
N ALA A 93 -0.89 8.06 -3.17
CA ALA A 93 -1.30 9.02 -2.15
C ALA A 93 -2.72 9.48 -2.44
N VAL A 94 -3.57 9.38 -1.43
CA VAL A 94 -4.93 9.91 -1.46
C VAL A 94 -5.00 11.06 -0.45
N PRO A 95 -5.59 12.23 -0.79
CA PRO A 95 -5.77 13.29 0.20
C PRO A 95 -6.48 12.79 1.46
N PRO A 96 -6.05 13.20 2.67
CA PRO A 96 -5.11 14.28 3.00
C PRO A 96 -3.61 13.92 3.04
N ALA A 97 -3.11 12.90 2.43
CA ALA A 97 -1.72 12.45 2.33
C ALA A 97 -1.45 11.08 2.96
N LEU A 98 -2.27 10.16 2.59
CA LEU A 98 -2.22 8.82 3.15
C LEU A 98 -1.87 7.80 2.08
N PRO A 99 -1.06 6.79 2.41
CA PRO A 99 -0.80 5.71 1.49
C PRO A 99 -2.07 4.87 1.31
N PHE A 100 -2.44 4.63 0.08
CA PHE A 100 -3.59 3.81 -0.28
C PHE A 100 -3.19 2.80 -1.36
N SER A 101 -3.65 1.57 -1.23
CA SER A 101 -3.54 0.54 -2.26
C SER A 101 -4.92 0.00 -2.61
N ALA A 102 -5.34 0.15 -3.87
CA ALA A 102 -6.61 -0.38 -4.33
C ALA A 102 -6.66 -1.92 -4.20
N THR A 103 -5.55 -2.60 -4.47
CA THR A 103 -5.43 -4.06 -4.30
C THR A 103 -5.66 -4.45 -2.83
N LEU A 104 -5.05 -3.74 -1.89
CA LEU A 104 -5.20 -4.04 -0.47
C LEU A 104 -6.62 -3.74 0.02
N SER A 105 -7.23 -2.63 -0.41
CA SER A 105 -8.62 -2.28 -0.05
C SER A 105 -9.61 -3.34 -0.57
N SER A 106 -9.53 -3.72 -1.86
CA SER A 106 -10.37 -4.79 -2.40
C SER A 106 -10.12 -6.14 -1.70
N THR A 107 -8.89 -6.39 -1.28
CA THR A 107 -8.55 -7.59 -0.52
C THR A 107 -9.23 -7.59 0.86
N LEU A 108 -9.21 -6.47 1.59
CA LEU A 108 -9.89 -6.35 2.89
C LEU A 108 -11.40 -6.58 2.76
N GLU A 109 -12.04 -6.03 1.72
CA GLU A 109 -13.46 -6.28 1.44
C GLU A 109 -13.75 -7.76 1.15
N ASN A 110 -12.90 -8.41 0.35
CA ASN A 110 -13.00 -9.83 0.07
C ASN A 110 -12.84 -10.69 1.33
N LEU A 111 -11.86 -10.39 2.18
CA LEU A 111 -11.64 -11.10 3.45
C LEU A 111 -12.82 -10.96 4.41
N LEU A 112 -13.45 -9.79 4.43
CA LEU A 112 -14.70 -9.54 5.17
C LEU A 112 -15.85 -10.37 4.62
N SER A 113 -16.02 -10.40 3.29
CA SER A 113 -17.07 -11.19 2.63
C SER A 113 -16.92 -12.70 2.83
N MET A 114 -15.67 -13.17 2.91
CA MET A 114 -15.32 -14.57 3.20
C MET A 114 -15.43 -14.94 4.69
N GLY A 115 -15.70 -13.98 5.56
CA GLY A 115 -15.79 -14.21 7.01
C GLY A 115 -14.42 -14.48 7.67
N LEU A 116 -13.33 -14.12 7.03
CA LEU A 116 -11.98 -14.22 7.60
C LEU A 116 -11.66 -13.02 8.51
N LEU A 117 -12.32 -11.90 8.27
CA LEU A 117 -12.31 -10.68 9.09
C LEU A 117 -13.69 -10.36 9.60
N THR A 118 -13.73 -9.61 10.70
CA THR A 118 -14.95 -8.97 11.22
C THR A 118 -14.69 -7.48 11.44
N ARG A 119 -15.78 -6.69 11.38
CA ARG A 119 -15.76 -5.28 11.75
C ARG A 119 -16.33 -5.13 13.15
N SER A 120 -15.60 -4.42 14.01
CA SER A 120 -16.12 -3.93 15.29
C SER A 120 -16.20 -2.41 15.27
N HIS A 121 -17.17 -1.86 15.98
CA HIS A 121 -17.26 -0.42 16.18
C HIS A 121 -16.59 -0.07 17.52
N ASP A 122 -15.74 0.94 17.51
CA ASP A 122 -15.19 1.49 18.72
C ASP A 122 -16.23 2.45 19.34
N GLU A 123 -16.99 1.96 20.33
CA GLU A 123 -17.98 2.78 21.04
C GLU A 123 -17.33 3.87 21.92
N SER A 124 -16.01 3.84 22.09
CA SER A 124 -15.28 4.79 22.95
C SER A 124 -14.85 6.08 22.22
N ALA A 125 -14.96 6.14 20.90
CA ALA A 125 -14.66 7.33 20.13
C ALA A 125 -15.79 8.37 20.24
N SER A 126 -15.84 9.08 21.37
CA SER A 126 -16.69 10.29 21.50
C SER A 126 -16.09 11.40 20.64
N PRO A 127 -16.86 12.05 19.77
CA PRO A 127 -16.35 13.16 18.97
C PRO A 127 -15.96 14.33 19.89
N THR A 128 -14.67 14.59 20.01
CA THR A 128 -14.15 15.78 20.67
C THR A 128 -14.31 16.95 19.73
N GLU A 129 -15.29 17.81 19.99
CA GLU A 129 -15.51 19.05 19.23
C GLU A 129 -14.28 19.94 19.33
N GLY A 130 -13.60 20.20 18.20
CA GLY A 130 -12.71 21.37 18.08
C GLY A 130 -11.33 21.22 17.46
N SER A 131 -10.97 20.10 16.83
CA SER A 131 -9.66 19.94 16.19
C SER A 131 -9.77 19.73 14.67
N ILE A 132 -8.71 20.11 13.94
CA ILE A 132 -8.54 19.88 12.48
C ILE A 132 -8.54 18.36 12.11
N GLU A 133 -8.70 17.51 13.11
CA GLU A 133 -8.83 16.05 13.06
C GLU A 133 -10.12 15.51 12.42
N VAL A 134 -11.05 16.38 12.01
CA VAL A 134 -12.41 16.02 11.55
C VAL A 134 -12.46 15.04 10.36
N LEU A 135 -11.35 14.89 9.60
CA LEU A 135 -11.29 13.95 8.48
C LEU A 135 -10.73 12.55 8.87
N ALA A 136 -9.93 12.48 9.94
CA ALA A 136 -9.42 11.21 10.45
C ALA A 136 -10.47 10.47 11.28
N ASP A 137 -11.31 11.19 12.03
CA ASP A 137 -12.26 10.62 12.99
C ASP A 137 -13.37 9.78 12.35
N SER A 138 -13.83 10.12 11.15
CA SER A 138 -14.93 9.37 10.52
C SER A 138 -14.50 8.01 9.94
N HIS A 139 -13.22 7.81 9.63
CA HIS A 139 -12.69 6.52 9.19
C HIS A 139 -12.17 5.66 10.35
N SER A 140 -11.92 6.27 11.51
CA SER A 140 -11.39 5.60 12.71
C SER A 140 -12.41 4.76 13.48
N ALA A 141 -13.70 4.87 13.17
CA ALA A 141 -14.75 4.18 13.95
C ALA A 141 -14.88 2.68 13.65
N ILE A 142 -14.35 2.21 12.51
CA ILE A 142 -14.44 0.80 12.11
C ILE A 142 -13.10 0.13 12.32
N ARG A 143 -13.09 -0.84 13.23
CA ARG A 143 -11.91 -1.65 13.55
C ARG A 143 -12.02 -3.02 12.90
N LEU A 144 -10.88 -3.58 12.50
CA LEU A 144 -10.78 -4.89 11.87
C LEU A 144 -10.18 -5.91 12.84
N GLU A 145 -10.76 -7.11 12.85
CA GLU A 145 -10.32 -8.22 13.71
C GLU A 145 -10.28 -9.51 12.91
N LEU A 146 -9.28 -10.38 13.24
CA LEU A 146 -9.21 -11.71 12.67
C LEU A 146 -10.24 -12.64 13.32
N THR A 147 -11.03 -13.32 12.49
CA THR A 147 -11.84 -14.45 12.96
C THR A 147 -10.96 -15.67 13.26
N ALA A 148 -11.54 -16.71 13.87
CA ALA A 148 -10.84 -17.98 14.03
C ALA A 148 -10.38 -18.58 12.69
N ALA A 149 -11.21 -18.47 11.65
CA ALA A 149 -10.88 -18.89 10.29
C ALA A 149 -9.76 -18.01 9.70
N GLY A 150 -9.80 -16.68 9.90
CA GLY A 150 -8.72 -15.79 9.48
C GLY A 150 -7.38 -16.08 10.14
N LYS A 151 -7.36 -16.40 11.44
CA LYS A 151 -6.15 -16.84 12.15
C LYS A 151 -5.59 -18.17 11.62
N GLN A 152 -6.46 -19.09 11.24
CA GLN A 152 -6.06 -20.35 10.63
C GLN A 152 -5.47 -20.12 9.23
N GLU A 153 -6.10 -19.28 8.42
CA GLU A 153 -5.61 -18.94 7.08
C GLU A 153 -4.27 -18.22 7.15
N GLN A 154 -4.11 -17.24 8.03
CA GLN A 154 -2.84 -16.56 8.27
C GLN A 154 -1.73 -17.57 8.61
N LYS A 155 -2.02 -18.51 9.51
CA LYS A 155 -1.05 -19.56 9.91
C LYS A 155 -0.69 -20.46 8.74
N PHE A 156 -1.66 -20.81 7.89
CA PHE A 156 -1.42 -21.61 6.69
C PHE A 156 -0.51 -20.84 5.72
N LEU A 157 -0.83 -19.62 5.39
CA LEU A 157 -0.04 -18.77 4.49
C LEU A 157 1.39 -18.54 5.03
N SER A 158 1.57 -18.36 6.34
CA SER A 158 2.89 -18.23 6.98
C SER A 158 3.75 -19.48 6.84
N SER A 159 3.16 -20.63 6.56
CA SER A 159 3.92 -21.87 6.31
C SER A 159 4.54 -21.92 4.91
N LEU A 160 4.05 -21.08 3.98
CA LEU A 160 4.53 -21.03 2.61
C LEU A 160 5.87 -20.28 2.52
N GLU A 161 6.86 -20.88 1.87
CA GLU A 161 8.21 -20.29 1.73
C GLU A 161 8.18 -18.92 1.07
N VAL A 162 7.34 -18.73 0.05
CA VAL A 162 7.19 -17.46 -0.65
C VAL A 162 6.71 -16.32 0.26
N MET A 163 5.94 -16.62 1.31
CA MET A 163 5.41 -15.63 2.25
C MET A 163 6.40 -15.28 3.36
N ARG A 164 7.32 -16.19 3.72
CA ARG A 164 8.33 -15.94 4.76
C ARG A 164 9.24 -14.76 4.44
N HIS A 165 9.54 -14.53 3.16
CA HIS A 165 10.34 -13.39 2.77
C HIS A 165 9.64 -12.06 3.09
N ARG A 166 8.32 -12.00 2.94
CA ARG A 166 7.51 -10.80 3.27
C ARG A 166 7.35 -10.60 4.78
N GLU A 167 7.23 -11.70 5.51
CA GLU A 167 6.95 -11.71 6.95
C GLU A 167 7.93 -10.85 7.75
N LYS A 168 9.22 -10.86 7.40
CA LYS A 168 10.24 -10.08 8.10
C LYS A 168 9.98 -8.56 8.04
N TYR A 169 9.46 -8.05 6.90
CA TYR A 169 9.14 -6.64 6.72
C TYR A 169 7.86 -6.28 7.46
N LEU A 170 6.84 -7.12 7.37
CA LEU A 170 5.57 -6.93 8.09
C LEU A 170 5.80 -6.93 9.60
N LYS A 171 6.58 -7.87 10.11
CA LYS A 171 6.95 -7.92 11.54
C LYS A 171 7.76 -6.71 11.97
N ALA A 172 8.71 -6.27 11.16
CA ALA A 172 9.50 -5.09 11.47
C ALA A 172 8.64 -3.82 11.48
N ALA A 173 7.76 -3.63 10.50
CA ALA A 173 6.81 -2.53 10.49
C ALA A 173 5.86 -2.60 11.69
N GLY A 174 5.23 -3.74 11.94
CA GLY A 174 4.34 -3.95 13.08
C GLY A 174 5.03 -3.73 14.43
N SER A 175 6.32 -4.06 14.55
CA SER A 175 7.08 -3.85 15.80
C SER A 175 7.24 -2.38 16.19
N THR A 176 7.11 -1.44 15.25
CA THR A 176 7.14 -0.01 15.56
C THR A 176 6.00 0.40 16.49
N SER A 177 4.85 -0.30 16.43
CA SER A 177 3.71 -0.06 17.31
C SER A 177 3.96 -0.43 18.76
N LEU A 178 5.04 -1.16 19.06
CA LEU A 178 5.47 -1.45 20.44
C LEU A 178 6.26 -0.28 21.05
N VAL A 179 6.80 0.61 20.24
CA VAL A 179 7.59 1.78 20.67
C VAL A 179 6.76 3.05 20.55
N TYR A 180 6.03 3.18 19.47
CA TYR A 180 5.12 4.29 19.17
C TYR A 180 3.68 3.76 19.16
N SER A 181 2.70 4.57 19.56
CA SER A 181 1.30 4.16 19.36
C SER A 181 0.96 4.03 17.86
N VAL A 182 0.00 3.19 17.51
CA VAL A 182 -0.46 3.04 16.12
C VAL A 182 -0.80 4.39 15.48
N PRO A 183 -1.57 5.28 16.14
CA PRO A 183 -1.82 6.63 15.60
C PRO A 183 -0.56 7.47 15.42
N ALA A 184 0.44 7.34 16.31
CA ALA A 184 1.69 8.08 16.18
C ALA A 184 2.48 7.64 14.94
N VAL A 185 2.56 6.33 14.64
CA VAL A 185 3.19 5.81 13.43
C VAL A 185 2.47 6.35 12.18
N VAL A 186 1.14 6.31 12.18
CA VAL A 186 0.32 6.81 11.08
C VAL A 186 0.59 8.30 10.83
N ASN A 187 0.53 9.11 11.89
CA ASN A 187 0.75 10.55 11.80
C ASN A 187 2.19 10.89 11.35
N SER A 188 3.18 10.13 11.80
CA SER A 188 4.58 10.34 11.40
C SER A 188 4.79 10.05 9.91
N LEU A 189 4.18 8.99 9.37
CA LEU A 189 4.34 8.62 7.97
C LEU A 189 3.79 9.66 6.98
N VAL A 190 2.88 10.54 7.38
CA VAL A 190 2.44 11.68 6.56
C VAL A 190 3.63 12.59 6.16
N TYR A 191 4.68 12.62 6.97
CA TYR A 191 5.90 13.38 6.72
C TYR A 191 6.95 12.63 5.89
N GLU A 192 6.67 11.39 5.49
CA GLU A 192 7.49 10.68 4.53
C GLU A 192 7.57 11.50 3.22
N PRO A 193 8.78 11.72 2.65
CA PRO A 193 8.97 12.71 1.58
C PRO A 193 8.06 12.55 0.37
N GLN A 194 7.74 11.33 -0.06
CA GLN A 194 6.85 11.11 -1.19
C GLN A 194 5.39 11.41 -0.84
N LEU A 195 4.95 11.00 0.35
CA LEU A 195 3.62 11.31 0.86
C LEU A 195 3.45 12.81 1.08
N TRP A 196 4.44 13.44 1.72
CA TRP A 196 4.45 14.88 1.94
C TRP A 196 4.40 15.68 0.64
N GLN A 197 5.14 15.25 -0.38
CA GLN A 197 5.10 15.88 -1.69
C GLN A 197 3.75 15.65 -2.39
N ALA A 198 3.19 14.45 -2.26
CA ALA A 198 1.90 14.11 -2.86
C ALA A 198 0.75 14.88 -2.22
N ALA A 199 0.79 15.14 -0.91
CA ALA A 199 -0.21 15.93 -0.19
C ALA A 199 -0.37 17.34 -0.72
N ARG A 200 0.69 17.92 -1.29
CA ARG A 200 0.72 19.27 -1.85
C ARG A 200 0.33 19.32 -3.32
N THR A 201 0.07 18.19 -3.93
CA THR A 201 -0.25 18.07 -5.36
C THR A 201 -1.72 17.69 -5.51
N VAL A 202 -2.43 18.36 -6.41
CA VAL A 202 -3.83 18.03 -6.69
C VAL A 202 -3.93 16.71 -7.45
N GLY A 203 -4.68 15.75 -6.91
CA GLY A 203 -4.98 14.45 -7.51
C GLY A 203 -4.22 13.27 -6.88
N ALA A 204 -4.66 12.05 -7.19
CA ALA A 204 -4.00 10.83 -6.74
C ALA A 204 -2.64 10.67 -7.43
N ARG A 205 -1.59 10.38 -6.67
CA ARG A 205 -0.23 10.21 -7.17
C ARG A 205 0.31 8.84 -6.81
N LYS A 206 0.89 8.14 -7.79
CA LYS A 206 1.57 6.87 -7.55
C LYS A 206 2.81 7.11 -6.69
N LEU A 207 2.93 6.33 -5.63
CA LEU A 207 4.06 6.31 -4.71
C LEU A 207 5.05 5.21 -5.12
N LEU A 208 6.31 5.35 -4.69
CA LEU A 208 7.36 4.35 -4.87
C LEU A 208 7.64 3.99 -6.34
N VAL A 209 7.41 4.94 -7.26
CA VAL A 209 7.74 4.76 -8.68
C VAL A 209 9.26 4.91 -8.85
N ALA A 210 9.86 4.08 -9.71
CA ALA A 210 11.32 3.99 -9.89
C ALA A 210 12.04 5.35 -10.08
N ILE A 211 11.41 6.30 -10.78
CA ILE A 211 11.99 7.64 -11.05
C ILE A 211 11.97 8.54 -9.80
N SER A 212 10.97 8.40 -8.92
CA SER A 212 10.84 9.23 -7.71
C SER A 212 11.52 8.61 -6.48
N SER A 213 12.04 7.40 -6.60
CA SER A 213 12.58 6.64 -5.47
C SER A 213 14.05 6.96 -5.16
N ARG A 214 14.77 7.67 -6.03
CA ARG A 214 16.20 7.93 -5.84
C ARG A 214 16.53 8.66 -4.52
N PRO A 215 15.82 9.73 -4.15
CA PRO A 215 16.06 10.39 -2.86
C PRO A 215 15.80 9.46 -1.65
N LEU A 216 14.84 8.54 -1.79
CA LEU A 216 14.55 7.55 -0.76
C LEU A 216 15.70 6.54 -0.60
N TYR A 217 16.31 6.07 -1.71
CA TYR A 217 17.48 5.21 -1.65
C TYR A 217 18.66 5.91 -0.99
N ASP A 218 18.93 7.18 -1.33
CA ASP A 218 20.01 7.95 -0.73
C ASP A 218 19.79 8.12 0.79
N GLN A 219 18.55 8.35 1.24
CA GLN A 219 18.22 8.41 2.67
C GLN A 219 18.43 7.06 3.36
N PHE A 220 18.06 5.97 2.72
CA PHE A 220 18.21 4.63 3.27
C PHE A 220 19.69 4.21 3.35
N GLU A 221 20.52 4.58 2.39
CA GLU A 221 21.96 4.36 2.49
C GLU A 221 22.57 5.17 3.65
N ALA A 222 22.19 6.43 3.81
CA ALA A 222 22.62 7.24 4.95
C ALA A 222 22.17 6.64 6.30
N LEU A 223 20.94 6.11 6.35
CA LEU A 223 20.44 5.43 7.56
C LEU A 223 21.22 4.14 7.85
N LYS A 224 21.55 3.34 6.85
CA LYS A 224 22.38 2.14 7.00
C LYS A 224 23.77 2.48 7.53
N ASP A 225 24.38 3.51 6.98
CA ASP A 225 25.70 3.97 7.41
C ASP A 225 25.68 4.43 8.87
N ALA A 226 24.64 5.17 9.29
CA ALA A 226 24.46 5.63 10.65
C ALA A 226 24.22 4.50 11.66
N LEU A 227 23.46 3.47 11.26
CA LEU A 227 23.12 2.32 12.11
C LEU A 227 24.24 1.26 12.17
N GLY A 228 25.12 1.22 11.17
CA GLY A 228 26.24 0.28 11.12
C GLY A 228 25.78 -1.19 11.24
N ARG A 229 26.18 -1.88 12.31
CA ARG A 229 25.84 -3.30 12.52
C ARG A 229 24.34 -3.54 12.76
N ASP A 230 23.66 -2.58 13.34
CA ASP A 230 22.23 -2.71 13.69
C ASP A 230 21.31 -2.52 12.46
N ALA A 231 21.87 -2.04 11.34
CA ALA A 231 21.15 -1.88 10.08
C ALA A 231 20.50 -3.16 9.56
N HIS A 232 21.03 -4.33 9.93
CA HIS A 232 20.52 -5.64 9.48
C HIS A 232 19.29 -6.12 10.26
N HIS A 233 19.01 -5.54 11.42
CA HIS A 233 17.83 -5.84 12.24
C HIS A 233 16.69 -4.90 11.85
N LEU A 234 15.86 -5.29 10.89
CA LEU A 234 14.84 -4.43 10.26
C LEU A 234 13.94 -3.66 11.23
N SER A 235 13.71 -4.18 12.45
CA SER A 235 12.96 -3.45 13.48
C SER A 235 13.69 -2.19 13.97
N VAL A 236 15.03 -2.16 13.94
CA VAL A 236 15.81 -0.99 14.35
C VAL A 236 15.67 0.14 13.32
N PRO A 237 16.01 -0.05 12.02
CA PRO A 237 15.79 0.99 11.02
C PRO A 237 14.33 1.40 10.90
N ALA A 238 13.37 0.49 11.06
CA ALA A 238 11.94 0.83 11.08
C ALA A 238 11.62 1.83 12.20
N THR A 239 12.05 1.54 13.42
CA THR A 239 11.81 2.38 14.60
C THR A 239 12.53 3.73 14.48
N VAL A 240 13.79 3.74 14.03
CA VAL A 240 14.56 4.98 13.85
C VAL A 240 13.96 5.83 12.75
N TYR A 241 13.52 5.23 11.66
CA TYR A 241 12.87 5.95 10.56
C TYR A 241 11.56 6.62 11.00
N VAL A 242 10.70 5.89 11.71
CA VAL A 242 9.46 6.45 12.27
C VAL A 242 9.76 7.58 13.25
N GLY A 243 10.74 7.42 14.13
CA GLY A 243 11.18 8.48 15.06
C GLY A 243 11.68 9.73 14.36
N TYR A 244 12.46 9.57 13.30
CA TYR A 244 12.91 10.69 12.46
C TYR A 244 11.73 11.44 11.82
N LEU A 245 10.73 10.72 11.32
CA LEU A 245 9.53 11.34 10.75
C LEU A 245 8.68 12.03 11.83
N GLU A 246 8.60 11.47 13.05
CA GLU A 246 7.90 12.09 14.19
C GLU A 246 8.56 13.41 14.61
N GLU A 247 9.90 13.46 14.66
CA GLU A 247 10.64 14.69 14.94
C GLU A 247 10.41 15.73 13.83
N SER A 248 10.42 15.30 12.58
CA SER A 248 10.08 16.17 11.44
C SER A 248 8.67 16.76 11.55
N ALA A 249 7.72 15.98 12.08
CA ALA A 249 6.34 16.40 12.33
C ALA A 249 6.25 17.50 13.40
N ARG A 250 7.11 17.44 14.42
CA ARG A 250 7.12 18.44 15.52
C ARG A 250 7.74 19.76 15.11
N GLY A 251 8.30 19.88 13.89
CA GLY A 251 8.93 21.09 13.39
C GLY A 251 10.32 21.36 13.99
N ASP A 252 10.90 20.40 14.69
CA ASP A 252 12.24 20.50 15.25
C ASP A 252 13.32 20.29 14.19
N PHE A 253 12.93 19.83 13.01
CA PHE A 253 13.82 19.62 11.86
C PHE A 253 13.59 20.67 10.78
N ASN A 254 14.45 21.68 10.74
CA ASN A 254 14.51 22.65 9.66
C ASN A 254 15.48 22.15 8.57
N PRO A 255 15.00 21.63 7.43
CA PRO A 255 15.88 21.11 6.37
C PRO A 255 16.75 22.19 5.71
N SER A 256 16.54 23.47 6.07
CA SER A 256 17.30 24.61 5.54
C SER A 256 18.67 24.78 6.21
N ASP A 257 18.96 24.13 7.32
CA ASP A 257 20.23 24.27 8.06
C ASP A 257 21.34 23.32 7.58
N GLN A 258 21.10 22.50 6.55
CA GLN A 258 22.07 21.54 6.02
C GLN A 258 22.80 22.01 4.73
N THR A 259 22.65 23.27 4.33
CA THR A 259 23.41 23.86 3.20
C THR A 259 24.41 24.89 3.69
N GLU A 260 25.46 24.47 4.37
CA GLU A 260 26.73 25.19 4.47
C GLU A 260 27.90 24.31 4.01
#